data_bdcd6ae62f2509caf394f6e2bbb3fa63
#
_entry.id   bdcd6ae62f2509caf394f6e2bbb3fa63
#
_cell.length_a   1.000
_cell.length_b   1.000
_cell.length_c   1.000
_cell.angle_alpha   90.00
_cell.angle_beta   90.00
_cell.angle_gamma   90.00
#
_symmetry.space_group_name_H-M   'P 1'
#
loop_
_entity.id
_entity.type
_entity.pdbx_description
1 polymer ?
#
loop_
_entity_poly.entity_id
_entity_poly.type
_entity_poly.pdbx_seq_one_letter_code
_entity_poly.pdbx_strand_id
1 'polypeptide(L)'
;MKAVRLVHPGQALELHDLPVPVPGPRDVLVRVKAAGICHSDAHYRAGISSVASLPLTLGHEVSGIVEIVGGEVQTAKRGDRVCLHYLATCGACEWCRADNEQFCRDGQMMGKHRAGGYAEFVLMPERSVFALPDEVPFPQGAILMCSSATSLHALRQARLRPGESVAVFGAGGLGSSAIQLAQALGAAAVFAVDINPHKLAFAATLGATPVDAASDDPVAAIQVLTDGRGVDVALELVGLPLTMQQAVGSLAIKGRAALVGITQESFPVAPYPEVINKEAEIIGVSDHLAAELPELIAFAREGKLNLA
;
A
#
# COMPACT_ATOMS: atom_id res chain seq x y z
N MET A 1 -18.73 17.52 -13.56
CA MET A 1 -18.10 16.19 -13.59
C MET A 1 -18.90 15.21 -12.77
N LYS A 2 -18.92 13.95 -13.17
CA LYS A 2 -19.52 12.87 -12.37
C LYS A 2 -18.55 12.44 -11.28
N ALA A 3 -19.09 12.16 -10.08
CA ALA A 3 -18.32 11.66 -8.94
C ALA A 3 -19.16 10.69 -8.11
N VAL A 4 -18.56 9.59 -7.67
CA VAL A 4 -19.17 8.61 -6.77
C VAL A 4 -18.76 8.95 -5.34
N ARG A 5 -19.75 9.21 -4.47
CA ARG A 5 -19.52 9.81 -3.15
C ARG A 5 -20.08 8.97 -2.02
N LEU A 6 -19.39 8.99 -0.92
CA LEU A 6 -19.90 8.57 0.38
C LEU A 6 -20.72 9.72 0.96
N VAL A 7 -22.04 9.53 1.10
CA VAL A 7 -22.95 10.51 1.70
C VAL A 7 -23.25 10.11 3.16
N HIS A 8 -23.55 8.82 3.38
CA HIS A 8 -23.83 8.27 4.69
C HIS A 8 -23.03 6.98 4.90
N PRO A 9 -22.20 6.88 5.94
CA PRO A 9 -21.54 5.62 6.29
C PRO A 9 -22.57 4.49 6.50
N GLY A 10 -22.19 3.28 6.10
CA GLY A 10 -23.06 2.10 6.13
C GLY A 10 -24.00 1.96 4.93
N GLN A 11 -24.07 2.95 4.04
CA GLN A 11 -24.94 2.92 2.87
C GLN A 11 -24.16 2.77 1.55
N ALA A 12 -24.91 2.61 0.45
CA ALA A 12 -24.31 2.62 -0.89
C ALA A 12 -23.72 4.00 -1.22
N LEU A 13 -22.70 4.00 -2.04
CA LEU A 13 -22.15 5.23 -2.60
C LEU A 13 -23.14 5.82 -3.62
N GLU A 14 -23.17 7.15 -3.75
CA GLU A 14 -24.10 7.87 -4.62
C GLU A 14 -23.36 8.56 -5.77
N LEU A 15 -23.96 8.56 -6.95
CA LEU A 15 -23.46 9.29 -8.12
C LEU A 15 -23.98 10.72 -8.11
N HIS A 16 -23.08 11.69 -8.12
CA HIS A 16 -23.39 13.11 -8.11
C HIS A 16 -22.78 13.83 -9.31
N ASP A 17 -23.43 14.90 -9.75
CA ASP A 17 -22.85 15.88 -10.68
C ASP A 17 -22.28 17.06 -9.89
N LEU A 18 -20.96 17.28 -10.04
CA LEU A 18 -20.21 18.31 -9.33
C LEU A 18 -19.55 19.27 -10.32
N PRO A 19 -19.25 20.53 -9.94
CA PRO A 19 -18.36 21.36 -10.72
C PRO A 19 -16.97 20.72 -10.84
N VAL A 20 -16.29 20.92 -11.96
CA VAL A 20 -14.87 20.54 -12.09
C VAL A 20 -14.04 21.46 -11.19
N PRO A 21 -13.16 20.92 -10.34
CA PRO A 21 -12.35 21.75 -9.45
C PRO A 21 -11.35 22.62 -10.25
N VAL A 22 -11.13 23.83 -9.76
CA VAL A 22 -10.17 24.76 -10.36
C VAL A 22 -8.83 24.62 -9.64
N PRO A 23 -7.71 24.36 -10.36
CA PRO A 23 -6.40 24.23 -9.73
C PRO A 23 -5.89 25.53 -9.16
N GLY A 24 -5.34 25.48 -7.93
CA GLY A 24 -4.53 26.55 -7.36
C GLY A 24 -3.16 26.66 -8.04
N PRO A 25 -2.31 27.62 -7.64
CA PRO A 25 -1.05 27.90 -8.33
C PRO A 25 -0.12 26.69 -8.48
N ARG A 26 -0.09 25.78 -7.50
CA ARG A 26 0.74 24.58 -7.46
C ARG A 26 -0.03 23.26 -7.58
N ASP A 27 -1.28 23.31 -7.99
CA ASP A 27 -2.11 22.14 -8.15
C ASP A 27 -2.12 21.65 -9.60
N VAL A 28 -2.36 20.37 -9.74
CA VAL A 28 -2.53 19.68 -11.02
C VAL A 28 -3.91 19.03 -11.02
N LEU A 29 -4.72 19.39 -12.01
CA LEU A 29 -5.99 18.72 -12.29
C LEU A 29 -5.73 17.53 -13.22
N VAL A 30 -6.08 16.36 -12.76
CA VAL A 30 -5.88 15.11 -13.51
C VAL A 30 -7.23 14.55 -13.94
N ARG A 31 -7.37 14.27 -15.25
CA ARG A 31 -8.46 13.48 -15.78
C ARG A 31 -8.19 12.02 -15.46
N VAL A 32 -9.03 11.43 -14.62
CA VAL A 32 -8.89 10.05 -14.14
C VAL A 32 -9.09 9.06 -15.31
N LYS A 33 -8.19 8.11 -15.44
CA LYS A 33 -8.26 7.00 -16.40
C LYS A 33 -8.47 5.66 -15.71
N ALA A 34 -7.96 5.53 -14.49
CA ALA A 34 -8.21 4.39 -13.63
C ALA A 34 -8.18 4.83 -12.16
N ALA A 35 -9.06 4.22 -11.39
CA ALA A 35 -9.08 4.33 -9.94
C ALA A 35 -9.24 2.92 -9.35
N GLY A 36 -8.31 2.49 -8.51
CA GLY A 36 -8.36 1.22 -7.80
C GLY A 36 -9.32 1.27 -6.62
N ILE A 37 -9.74 0.10 -6.15
CA ILE A 37 -10.57 -0.07 -4.95
C ILE A 37 -9.71 -0.73 -3.87
N CYS A 38 -9.45 -0.01 -2.81
CA CYS A 38 -8.71 -0.49 -1.64
C CYS A 38 -9.67 -0.94 -0.54
N HIS A 39 -9.20 -1.82 0.33
CA HIS A 39 -9.96 -2.24 1.52
C HIS A 39 -10.27 -1.06 2.44
N SER A 40 -9.44 -0.04 2.48
CA SER A 40 -9.68 1.21 3.22
C SER A 40 -10.95 1.93 2.76
N ASP A 41 -11.28 1.90 1.46
CA ASP A 41 -12.53 2.49 0.94
C ASP A 41 -13.76 1.74 1.47
N ALA A 42 -13.66 0.41 1.65
CA ALA A 42 -14.70 -0.39 2.27
C ALA A 42 -14.87 -0.02 3.76
N HIS A 43 -13.76 0.22 4.49
CA HIS A 43 -13.80 0.68 5.88
C HIS A 43 -14.44 2.06 6.01
N TYR A 44 -14.11 3.02 5.10
CA TYR A 44 -14.74 4.34 5.07
C TYR A 44 -16.24 4.23 4.80
N ARG A 45 -16.62 3.43 3.80
CA ARG A 45 -18.02 3.19 3.47
C ARG A 45 -18.79 2.54 4.62
N ALA A 46 -18.19 1.59 5.32
CA ALA A 46 -18.82 0.92 6.47
C ALA A 46 -18.87 1.80 7.73
N GLY A 47 -18.15 2.92 7.78
CA GLY A 47 -18.03 3.76 8.97
C GLY A 47 -17.10 3.21 10.05
N ILE A 48 -16.30 2.19 9.74
CA ILE A 48 -15.28 1.62 10.64
C ILE A 48 -14.14 2.63 10.81
N SER A 49 -13.79 3.34 9.75
CA SER A 49 -12.81 4.42 9.77
C SER A 49 -13.46 5.72 9.31
N SER A 50 -13.21 6.81 10.03
CA SER A 50 -13.80 8.12 9.73
C SER A 50 -13.13 8.79 8.53
N VAL A 51 -13.91 9.62 7.84
CA VAL A 51 -13.43 10.59 6.83
C VAL A 51 -13.57 12.01 7.37
N ALA A 52 -12.82 12.97 6.79
CA ALA A 52 -12.78 14.34 7.31
C ALA A 52 -14.10 15.08 7.22
N SER A 53 -14.88 14.84 6.16
CA SER A 53 -16.19 15.47 5.94
C SER A 53 -17.07 14.62 5.04
N LEU A 54 -18.37 14.76 5.16
CA LEU A 54 -19.36 14.15 4.29
C LEU A 54 -20.21 15.25 3.63
N PRO A 55 -20.67 15.04 2.39
CA PRO A 55 -20.35 13.92 1.50
C PRO A 55 -18.95 14.03 0.89
N LEU A 56 -18.24 12.90 0.71
CA LEU A 56 -16.87 12.83 0.19
C LEU A 56 -16.76 11.89 -1.00
N THR A 57 -16.01 12.28 -2.02
CA THR A 57 -15.58 11.39 -3.10
C THR A 57 -14.41 10.52 -2.59
N LEU A 58 -14.60 9.20 -2.59
CA LEU A 58 -13.56 8.24 -2.18
C LEU A 58 -12.57 7.95 -3.32
N GLY A 59 -11.69 6.97 -3.10
CA GLY A 59 -10.69 6.50 -4.06
C GLY A 59 -9.35 7.22 -3.93
N HIS A 60 -8.32 6.46 -3.61
CA HIS A 60 -6.96 6.99 -3.39
C HIS A 60 -5.89 6.29 -4.23
N GLU A 61 -6.26 5.34 -5.05
CA GLU A 61 -5.40 4.68 -6.03
C GLU A 61 -5.74 5.23 -7.42
N VAL A 62 -4.97 6.19 -7.93
CA VAL A 62 -5.36 6.95 -9.12
C VAL A 62 -4.24 7.07 -10.13
N SER A 63 -4.59 6.87 -11.39
CA SER A 63 -3.76 7.25 -12.53
C SER A 63 -4.60 7.95 -13.60
N GLY A 64 -3.97 8.80 -14.40
CA GLY A 64 -4.68 9.56 -15.41
C GLY A 64 -3.81 10.42 -16.30
N ILE A 65 -4.43 11.43 -16.88
CA ILE A 65 -3.78 12.39 -17.77
C ILE A 65 -3.95 13.79 -17.19
N VAL A 66 -2.87 14.55 -17.14
CA VAL A 66 -2.89 15.96 -16.71
C VAL A 66 -3.76 16.76 -17.66
N GLU A 67 -4.79 17.42 -17.12
CA GLU A 67 -5.74 18.23 -17.87
C GLU A 67 -5.41 19.73 -17.78
N ILE A 68 -5.18 20.23 -16.56
CA ILE A 68 -4.81 21.61 -16.29
C ILE A 68 -3.74 21.65 -15.21
N VAL A 69 -2.79 22.55 -15.34
CA VAL A 69 -1.78 22.82 -14.32
C VAL A 69 -1.90 24.24 -13.80
N GLY A 70 -1.65 24.46 -12.53
CA GLY A 70 -1.52 25.79 -11.93
C GLY A 70 -0.31 26.55 -12.44
N GLY A 71 -0.33 27.88 -12.34
CA GLY A 71 0.69 28.75 -12.94
C GLY A 71 2.11 28.61 -12.35
N GLU A 72 2.26 27.98 -11.19
CA GLU A 72 3.57 27.72 -10.54
C GLU A 72 4.02 26.26 -10.64
N VAL A 73 3.26 25.39 -11.29
CA VAL A 73 3.61 23.98 -11.49
C VAL A 73 4.80 23.88 -12.45
N GLN A 74 5.82 23.10 -12.07
CA GLN A 74 7.06 22.95 -12.83
C GLN A 74 7.33 21.49 -13.26
N THR A 75 6.72 20.51 -12.60
CA THR A 75 7.05 19.09 -12.74
C THR A 75 6.10 18.34 -13.67
N ALA A 76 4.99 18.94 -14.06
CA ALA A 76 3.98 18.33 -14.93
C ALA A 76 3.42 19.33 -15.94
N LYS A 77 2.97 18.85 -17.08
CA LYS A 77 2.30 19.63 -18.13
C LYS A 77 1.07 18.92 -18.66
N ARG A 78 0.17 19.67 -19.28
CA ARG A 78 -1.02 19.12 -19.92
C ARG A 78 -0.67 18.00 -20.91
N GLY A 79 -1.38 16.89 -20.80
CA GLY A 79 -1.20 15.70 -21.62
C GLY A 79 -0.28 14.64 -21.03
N ASP A 80 0.47 14.95 -19.97
CA ASP A 80 1.33 13.96 -19.32
C ASP A 80 0.50 12.82 -18.72
N ARG A 81 0.97 11.60 -18.87
CA ARG A 81 0.46 10.41 -18.18
C ARG A 81 1.03 10.41 -16.77
N VAL A 82 0.17 10.23 -15.77
CA VAL A 82 0.57 10.32 -14.37
C VAL A 82 -0.12 9.29 -13.49
N CYS A 83 0.51 8.98 -12.37
CA CYS A 83 -0.08 8.33 -11.21
C CYS A 83 0.08 9.23 -9.98
N LEU A 84 -0.82 9.09 -9.01
CA LEU A 84 -0.96 10.05 -7.92
C LEU A 84 -0.64 9.42 -6.58
N HIS A 85 0.42 9.93 -5.93
CA HIS A 85 0.61 9.69 -4.51
C HIS A 85 -0.56 10.28 -3.73
N TYR A 86 -1.21 9.46 -2.92
CA TYR A 86 -2.45 9.90 -2.26
C TYR A 86 -2.24 10.90 -1.12
N LEU A 87 -1.01 11.07 -0.61
CA LEU A 87 -0.72 12.07 0.41
C LEU A 87 -0.40 13.42 -0.21
N ALA A 88 -1.19 14.42 0.11
CA ALA A 88 -0.88 15.83 -0.12
C ALA A 88 -0.22 16.38 1.13
N THR A 89 1.08 16.62 1.09
CA THR A 89 1.90 17.02 2.23
C THR A 89 2.45 18.44 2.08
N CYS A 90 2.79 19.13 3.18
CA CYS A 90 3.23 20.53 3.13
C CYS A 90 4.68 20.70 2.60
N GLY A 91 5.53 19.67 2.70
CA GLY A 91 6.93 19.72 2.29
C GLY A 91 7.86 20.54 3.18
N ALA A 92 7.34 21.13 4.26
CA ALA A 92 8.10 22.11 5.05
C ALA A 92 8.15 21.84 6.57
N CYS A 93 7.28 20.97 7.11
CA CYS A 93 7.33 20.59 8.53
C CYS A 93 8.52 19.67 8.82
N GLU A 94 8.81 19.43 10.11
CA GLU A 94 9.91 18.56 10.53
C GLU A 94 9.83 17.16 9.90
N TRP A 95 8.65 16.58 9.79
CA TRP A 95 8.44 15.26 9.20
C TRP A 95 8.76 15.24 7.70
N CYS A 96 8.28 16.24 6.96
CA CYS A 96 8.58 16.35 5.54
C CYS A 96 10.07 16.58 5.26
N ARG A 97 10.77 17.31 6.14
CA ARG A 97 12.22 17.55 5.98
C ARG A 97 13.08 16.36 6.39
N ALA A 98 12.52 15.44 7.18
CA ALA A 98 13.17 14.23 7.65
C ALA A 98 12.81 13.00 6.79
N ASP A 99 12.23 13.20 5.59
CA ASP A 99 11.76 12.14 4.68
C ASP A 99 10.79 11.15 5.37
N ASN A 100 9.86 11.70 6.17
CA ASN A 100 8.80 11.01 6.87
C ASN A 100 7.47 11.74 6.67
N GLU A 101 7.19 12.13 5.44
CA GLU A 101 6.02 12.96 5.09
C GLU A 101 4.67 12.29 5.34
N GLN A 102 4.62 10.96 5.54
CA GLN A 102 3.41 10.27 5.97
C GLN A 102 2.91 10.75 7.34
N PHE A 103 3.78 11.38 8.14
CA PHE A 103 3.44 12.04 9.41
C PHE A 103 3.31 13.56 9.30
N CYS A 104 3.17 14.09 8.08
CA CYS A 104 3.02 15.53 7.87
C CYS A 104 1.86 16.09 8.70
N ARG A 105 2.11 17.20 9.44
CA ARG A 105 1.08 17.83 10.30
C ARG A 105 -0.12 18.34 9.52
N ASP A 106 0.12 18.83 8.30
CA ASP A 106 -0.92 19.34 7.40
C ASP A 106 -1.25 18.31 6.30
N GLY A 107 -0.88 17.06 6.51
CA GLY A 107 -1.07 15.98 5.56
C GLY A 107 -2.55 15.70 5.29
N GLN A 108 -2.92 15.65 4.01
CA GLN A 108 -4.26 15.32 3.57
C GLN A 108 -4.24 14.12 2.63
N MET A 109 -4.92 13.07 3.02
CA MET A 109 -5.07 11.87 2.20
C MET A 109 -6.22 12.05 1.20
N MET A 110 -5.95 11.82 -0.08
CA MET A 110 -6.93 11.72 -1.14
C MET A 110 -7.94 10.61 -0.84
N GLY A 111 -9.23 10.88 -0.99
CA GLY A 111 -10.29 9.92 -0.68
C GLY A 111 -10.65 9.78 0.81
N LYS A 112 -9.95 10.49 1.71
CA LYS A 112 -10.22 10.49 3.15
C LYS A 112 -10.35 11.90 3.74
N HIS A 113 -9.40 12.77 3.45
CA HIS A 113 -9.36 14.14 3.95
C HIS A 113 -9.73 15.16 2.88
N ARG A 114 -9.54 14.82 1.62
CA ARG A 114 -9.89 15.59 0.44
C ARG A 114 -10.51 14.67 -0.62
N ALA A 115 -11.20 15.26 -1.61
CA ALA A 115 -11.86 14.51 -2.68
C ALA A 115 -10.88 13.57 -3.40
N GLY A 116 -11.34 12.34 -3.65
CA GLY A 116 -10.58 11.26 -4.26
C GLY A 116 -10.91 11.02 -5.74
N GLY A 117 -10.43 9.89 -6.24
CA GLY A 117 -10.41 9.52 -7.64
C GLY A 117 -11.65 8.80 -8.18
N TYR A 118 -12.67 8.54 -7.37
CA TYR A 118 -13.94 8.01 -7.89
C TYR A 118 -14.74 9.12 -8.58
N ALA A 119 -14.09 9.84 -9.48
CA ALA A 119 -14.62 10.96 -10.24
C ALA A 119 -13.94 11.05 -11.61
N GLU A 120 -14.49 11.87 -12.52
CA GLU A 120 -13.87 12.13 -13.83
C GLU A 120 -12.57 12.94 -13.70
N PHE A 121 -12.46 13.77 -12.66
CA PHE A 121 -11.27 14.59 -12.39
C PHE A 121 -10.94 14.60 -10.90
N VAL A 122 -9.65 14.68 -10.60
CA VAL A 122 -9.12 14.83 -9.25
C VAL A 122 -8.04 15.90 -9.22
N LEU A 123 -7.94 16.62 -8.12
CA LEU A 123 -7.00 17.72 -7.92
C LEU A 123 -5.96 17.34 -6.87
N MET A 124 -4.67 17.37 -7.23
CA MET A 124 -3.56 17.09 -6.31
C MET A 124 -2.45 18.13 -6.45
N PRO A 125 -1.68 18.40 -5.38
CA PRO A 125 -0.50 19.25 -5.50
C PRO A 125 0.56 18.57 -6.39
N GLU A 126 1.36 19.35 -7.12
CA GLU A 126 2.38 18.85 -8.06
C GLU A 126 3.34 17.83 -7.46
N ARG A 127 3.69 17.99 -6.17
CA ARG A 127 4.59 17.08 -5.46
C ARG A 127 4.02 15.67 -5.25
N SER A 128 2.73 15.48 -5.43
CA SER A 128 2.05 14.19 -5.36
C SER A 128 1.78 13.58 -6.75
N VAL A 129 2.32 14.19 -7.81
CA VAL A 129 2.10 13.77 -9.20
C VAL A 129 3.38 13.17 -9.76
N PHE A 130 3.31 11.91 -10.20
CA PHE A 130 4.43 11.15 -10.72
C PHE A 130 4.18 10.74 -12.16
N ALA A 131 5.21 10.89 -13.02
CA ALA A 131 5.12 10.49 -14.41
C ALA A 131 4.90 8.97 -14.52
N LEU A 132 3.91 8.57 -15.32
CA LEU A 132 3.60 7.18 -15.61
C LEU A 132 4.12 6.83 -17.01
N PRO A 133 5.12 5.94 -17.15
CA PRO A 133 5.64 5.49 -18.43
C PRO A 133 4.55 4.91 -19.34
N ASP A 134 4.73 5.01 -20.66
CA ASP A 134 3.76 4.51 -21.63
C ASP A 134 3.58 2.99 -21.56
N GLU A 135 4.61 2.28 -21.17
CA GLU A 135 4.62 0.83 -20.99
C GLU A 135 3.74 0.36 -19.83
N VAL A 136 3.44 1.25 -18.85
CA VAL A 136 2.61 0.91 -17.70
C VAL A 136 1.16 1.32 -17.97
N PRO A 137 0.20 0.37 -18.07
CA PRO A 137 -1.21 0.68 -18.24
C PRO A 137 -1.78 1.49 -17.05
N PHE A 138 -2.77 2.34 -17.29
CA PHE A 138 -3.40 3.14 -16.24
C PHE A 138 -3.93 2.30 -15.06
N PRO A 139 -4.62 1.15 -15.26
CA PRO A 139 -5.05 0.36 -14.11
C PRO A 139 -3.90 -0.08 -13.21
N GLN A 140 -2.78 -0.52 -13.79
CA GLN A 140 -1.58 -0.86 -13.02
C GLN A 140 -0.99 0.37 -12.33
N GLY A 141 -0.87 1.51 -13.05
CA GLY A 141 -0.42 2.78 -12.50
C GLY A 141 -1.24 3.27 -11.31
N ALA A 142 -2.54 2.99 -11.27
CA ALA A 142 -3.39 3.31 -10.14
C ALA A 142 -3.06 2.45 -8.91
N ILE A 143 -2.99 1.13 -9.07
CA ILE A 143 -2.72 0.16 -8.00
C ILE A 143 -1.31 0.36 -7.40
N LEU A 144 -0.33 0.77 -8.21
CA LEU A 144 1.03 1.09 -7.73
C LEU A 144 1.00 2.05 -6.54
N MET A 145 0.09 3.01 -6.55
CA MET A 145 0.10 4.15 -5.62
C MET A 145 -0.45 3.85 -4.22
N CYS A 146 -0.91 2.64 -3.95
CA CYS A 146 -1.29 2.21 -2.61
C CYS A 146 -0.73 0.81 -2.30
N SER A 147 -1.31 -0.24 -2.91
CA SER A 147 -0.97 -1.62 -2.52
C SER A 147 0.50 -1.95 -2.75
N SER A 148 1.06 -1.55 -3.89
CA SER A 148 2.48 -1.82 -4.19
C SER A 148 3.42 -0.89 -3.42
N ALA A 149 3.09 0.40 -3.31
CA ALA A 149 3.90 1.38 -2.58
C ALA A 149 4.00 1.04 -1.08
N THR A 150 2.87 0.69 -0.45
CA THR A 150 2.85 0.27 0.95
C THR A 150 3.66 -1.02 1.17
N SER A 151 3.57 -1.96 0.22
CA SER A 151 4.36 -3.20 0.28
C SER A 151 5.87 -2.96 0.13
N LEU A 152 6.28 -2.07 -0.76
CA LEU A 152 7.69 -1.66 -0.90
C LEU A 152 8.18 -0.98 0.38
N HIS A 153 7.39 -0.06 0.93
CA HIS A 153 7.72 0.63 2.17
C HIS A 153 7.87 -0.35 3.33
N ALA A 154 6.98 -1.34 3.46
CA ALA A 154 7.06 -2.38 4.49
C ALA A 154 8.35 -3.21 4.38
N LEU A 155 8.74 -3.62 3.17
CA LEU A 155 9.99 -4.34 2.92
C LEU A 155 11.21 -3.48 3.26
N ARG A 156 11.18 -2.18 2.99
CA ARG A 156 12.24 -1.23 3.33
C ARG A 156 12.32 -0.96 4.83
N GLN A 157 11.19 -0.78 5.50
CA GLN A 157 11.15 -0.63 6.96
C GLN A 157 11.65 -1.89 7.66
N ALA A 158 11.32 -3.08 7.13
CA ALA A 158 11.89 -4.34 7.56
C ALA A 158 13.37 -4.52 7.15
N ARG A 159 13.93 -3.61 6.38
CA ARG A 159 15.33 -3.65 5.92
C ARG A 159 15.68 -4.97 5.24
N LEU A 160 14.78 -5.46 4.36
CA LEU A 160 15.02 -6.67 3.59
C LEU A 160 16.35 -6.59 2.84
N ARG A 161 17.14 -7.65 2.91
CA ARG A 161 18.44 -7.80 2.24
C ARG A 161 18.39 -8.94 1.22
N PRO A 162 19.14 -8.84 0.12
CA PRO A 162 19.30 -9.97 -0.80
C PRO A 162 19.76 -11.22 -0.07
N GLY A 163 19.15 -12.36 -0.41
CA GLY A 163 19.43 -13.67 0.21
C GLY A 163 18.60 -13.98 1.46
N GLU A 164 17.83 -13.04 1.99
CA GLU A 164 16.91 -13.26 3.12
C GLU A 164 15.60 -13.93 2.67
N SER A 165 14.91 -14.55 3.61
CA SER A 165 13.59 -15.16 3.44
C SER A 165 12.47 -14.26 3.95
N VAL A 166 11.31 -14.28 3.26
CA VAL A 166 10.17 -13.43 3.58
C VAL A 166 8.91 -14.28 3.74
N ALA A 167 8.17 -14.10 4.84
CA ALA A 167 6.78 -14.58 4.96
C ALA A 167 5.81 -13.39 4.77
N VAL A 168 4.80 -13.57 3.93
CA VAL A 168 3.76 -12.60 3.64
C VAL A 168 2.43 -13.12 4.16
N PHE A 169 1.96 -12.57 5.26
CA PHE A 169 0.65 -12.88 5.85
C PHE A 169 -0.42 -12.04 5.18
N GLY A 170 -1.29 -12.69 4.40
CA GLY A 170 -2.31 -12.09 3.56
C GLY A 170 -1.86 -11.97 2.10
N ALA A 171 -2.33 -12.89 1.23
CA ALA A 171 -2.02 -12.93 -0.20
C ALA A 171 -3.03 -12.14 -1.06
N GLY A 172 -3.57 -11.03 -0.54
CA GLY A 172 -4.43 -10.09 -1.27
C GLY A 172 -3.64 -9.12 -2.16
N GLY A 173 -4.20 -7.96 -2.47
CA GLY A 173 -3.56 -6.94 -3.33
C GLY A 173 -2.17 -6.50 -2.83
N LEU A 174 -2.04 -6.17 -1.53
CA LEU A 174 -0.75 -5.86 -0.91
C LEU A 174 0.19 -7.07 -0.98
N GLY A 175 -0.31 -8.27 -0.60
CA GLY A 175 0.50 -9.47 -0.57
C GLY A 175 1.04 -9.88 -1.94
N SER A 176 0.22 -9.79 -2.98
CA SER A 176 0.65 -10.06 -4.36
C SER A 176 1.76 -9.10 -4.82
N SER A 177 1.68 -7.83 -4.43
CA SER A 177 2.73 -6.85 -4.67
C SER A 177 3.97 -7.16 -3.82
N ALA A 178 3.80 -7.47 -2.53
CA ALA A 178 4.90 -7.78 -1.61
C ALA A 178 5.72 -8.99 -2.06
N ILE A 179 5.05 -10.04 -2.55
CA ILE A 179 5.72 -11.25 -3.08
C ILE A 179 6.66 -10.89 -4.23
N GLN A 180 6.16 -10.16 -5.22
CA GLN A 180 6.95 -9.76 -6.39
C GLN A 180 8.08 -8.79 -6.03
N LEU A 181 7.79 -7.81 -5.17
CA LEU A 181 8.77 -6.83 -4.70
C LEU A 181 9.87 -7.48 -3.84
N ALA A 182 9.53 -8.44 -2.97
CA ALA A 182 10.53 -9.18 -2.21
C ALA A 182 11.51 -9.92 -3.13
N GLN A 183 11.00 -10.56 -4.18
CA GLN A 183 11.84 -11.22 -5.20
C GLN A 183 12.68 -10.20 -5.99
N ALA A 184 12.10 -9.06 -6.41
CA ALA A 184 12.80 -8.00 -7.11
C ALA A 184 13.94 -7.39 -6.27
N LEU A 185 13.77 -7.38 -4.94
CA LEU A 185 14.78 -6.96 -3.96
C LEU A 185 15.77 -8.07 -3.57
N GLY A 186 15.65 -9.26 -4.18
CA GLY A 186 16.62 -10.35 -4.02
C GLY A 186 16.35 -11.30 -2.87
N ALA A 187 15.10 -11.41 -2.37
CA ALA A 187 14.74 -12.43 -1.40
C ALA A 187 15.04 -13.84 -1.94
N ALA A 188 15.64 -14.71 -1.12
CA ALA A 188 15.98 -16.08 -1.50
C ALA A 188 14.76 -17.00 -1.50
N ALA A 189 13.78 -16.72 -0.63
CA ALA A 189 12.53 -17.46 -0.53
C ALA A 189 11.39 -16.54 -0.09
N VAL A 190 10.19 -16.74 -0.64
CA VAL A 190 8.99 -16.03 -0.24
C VAL A 190 7.88 -17.04 0.06
N PHE A 191 7.32 -16.97 1.26
CA PHE A 191 6.21 -17.80 1.73
C PHE A 191 4.95 -16.94 1.78
N ALA A 192 3.87 -17.39 1.12
CA ALA A 192 2.58 -16.67 1.11
C ALA A 192 1.59 -17.40 2.03
N VAL A 193 1.15 -16.74 3.08
CA VAL A 193 0.22 -17.28 4.08
C VAL A 193 -1.17 -16.65 3.86
N ASP A 194 -2.17 -17.47 3.58
CA ASP A 194 -3.58 -17.05 3.47
C ASP A 194 -4.50 -18.24 3.80
N ILE A 195 -5.76 -17.97 4.08
CA ILE A 195 -6.82 -18.99 4.26
C ILE A 195 -7.58 -19.30 2.96
N ASN A 196 -7.36 -18.50 1.91
CA ASN A 196 -8.09 -18.62 0.65
C ASN A 196 -7.24 -19.36 -0.39
N PRO A 197 -7.68 -20.56 -0.82
CA PRO A 197 -6.90 -21.38 -1.76
C PRO A 197 -6.70 -20.74 -3.12
N HIS A 198 -7.63 -19.88 -3.59
CA HIS A 198 -7.47 -19.17 -4.86
C HIS A 198 -6.36 -18.11 -4.79
N LYS A 199 -6.26 -17.40 -3.66
CA LYS A 199 -5.16 -16.44 -3.44
C LYS A 199 -3.82 -17.15 -3.31
N LEU A 200 -3.78 -18.29 -2.64
CA LEU A 200 -2.57 -19.12 -2.52
C LEU A 200 -2.13 -19.66 -3.88
N ALA A 201 -3.07 -20.15 -4.69
CA ALA A 201 -2.78 -20.59 -6.06
C ALA A 201 -2.21 -19.44 -6.91
N PHE A 202 -2.78 -18.23 -6.80
CA PHE A 202 -2.25 -17.05 -7.47
C PHE A 202 -0.86 -16.67 -6.96
N ALA A 203 -0.65 -16.65 -5.64
CA ALA A 203 0.66 -16.38 -5.04
C ALA A 203 1.75 -17.36 -5.53
N ALA A 204 1.38 -18.63 -5.74
CA ALA A 204 2.29 -19.64 -6.32
C ALA A 204 2.68 -19.27 -7.76
N THR A 205 1.76 -18.72 -8.57
CA THR A 205 2.11 -18.25 -9.94
C THR A 205 3.06 -17.06 -9.92
N LEU A 206 3.10 -16.32 -8.82
CA LEU A 206 4.06 -15.22 -8.58
C LEU A 206 5.39 -15.69 -7.99
N GLY A 207 5.57 -17.03 -7.81
CA GLY A 207 6.82 -17.62 -7.34
C GLY A 207 6.94 -17.75 -5.81
N ALA A 208 5.86 -17.52 -5.04
CA ALA A 208 5.85 -17.78 -3.59
C ALA A 208 5.51 -19.24 -3.28
N THR A 209 6.04 -19.77 -2.19
CA THR A 209 5.60 -21.03 -1.62
C THR A 209 4.32 -20.80 -0.81
N PRO A 210 3.19 -21.45 -1.15
CA PRO A 210 1.94 -21.26 -0.43
C PRO A 210 1.95 -21.95 0.93
N VAL A 211 1.35 -21.32 1.94
CA VAL A 211 1.10 -21.86 3.27
C VAL A 211 -0.38 -21.67 3.59
N ASP A 212 -1.13 -22.74 3.65
CA ASP A 212 -2.59 -22.73 3.89
C ASP A 212 -2.88 -22.65 5.39
N ALA A 213 -3.18 -21.44 5.86
CA ALA A 213 -3.52 -21.20 7.26
C ALA A 213 -4.95 -21.62 7.65
N ALA A 214 -5.75 -22.16 6.71
CA ALA A 214 -7.04 -22.76 7.04
C ALA A 214 -6.90 -24.23 7.51
N SER A 215 -5.89 -24.93 7.04
CA SER A 215 -5.64 -26.34 7.36
C SER A 215 -4.47 -26.56 8.30
N ASP A 216 -3.47 -25.67 8.30
CA ASP A 216 -2.22 -25.83 9.02
C ASP A 216 -1.94 -24.65 9.97
N ASP A 217 -1.13 -24.89 11.00
CA ASP A 217 -0.49 -23.80 11.76
C ASP A 217 0.62 -23.17 10.90
N PRO A 218 0.48 -21.91 10.45
CA PRO A 218 1.46 -21.31 9.56
C PRO A 218 2.83 -21.13 10.19
N VAL A 219 2.93 -21.00 11.53
CA VAL A 219 4.21 -20.92 12.23
C VAL A 219 4.94 -22.25 12.12
N ALA A 220 4.25 -23.35 12.41
CA ALA A 220 4.82 -24.70 12.29
C ALA A 220 5.18 -25.02 10.83
N ALA A 221 4.32 -24.68 9.86
CA ALA A 221 4.58 -24.88 8.44
C ALA A 221 5.84 -24.13 7.97
N ILE A 222 5.99 -22.85 8.35
CA ILE A 222 7.17 -22.04 8.04
C ILE A 222 8.42 -22.65 8.70
N GLN A 223 8.34 -23.13 9.94
CA GLN A 223 9.46 -23.81 10.60
C GLN A 223 9.90 -25.05 9.80
N VAL A 224 8.97 -25.87 9.33
CA VAL A 224 9.29 -27.04 8.49
C VAL A 224 9.95 -26.60 7.17
N LEU A 225 9.40 -25.61 6.50
CA LEU A 225 9.90 -25.10 5.21
C LEU A 225 11.27 -24.41 5.31
N THR A 226 11.71 -24.08 6.52
CA THR A 226 12.97 -23.38 6.79
C THR A 226 13.93 -24.20 7.66
N ASP A 227 13.76 -25.52 7.75
CA ASP A 227 14.56 -26.43 8.55
C ASP A 227 14.69 -26.00 10.02
N GLY A 228 13.61 -25.49 10.61
CA GLY A 228 13.53 -25.03 12.00
C GLY A 228 14.07 -23.61 12.23
N ARG A 229 14.51 -22.91 11.19
CA ARG A 229 15.13 -21.58 11.31
C ARG A 229 14.10 -20.43 11.49
N GLY A 230 13.00 -20.47 10.79
CA GLY A 230 12.07 -19.35 10.61
C GLY A 230 12.50 -18.38 9.51
N VAL A 231 11.78 -17.26 9.35
CA VAL A 231 12.02 -16.26 8.29
C VAL A 231 12.73 -15.02 8.80
N ASP A 232 13.51 -14.39 7.93
CA ASP A 232 14.23 -13.15 8.24
C ASP A 232 13.28 -11.94 8.34
N VAL A 233 12.25 -11.91 7.48
CA VAL A 233 11.24 -10.86 7.44
C VAL A 233 9.85 -11.50 7.41
N ALA A 234 8.93 -10.99 8.23
CA ALA A 234 7.51 -11.29 8.15
C ALA A 234 6.73 -10.00 7.89
N LEU A 235 5.92 -9.97 6.83
CA LEU A 235 5.00 -8.87 6.55
C LEU A 235 3.59 -9.27 6.97
N GLU A 236 2.98 -8.52 7.87
CA GLU A 236 1.60 -8.73 8.27
C GLU A 236 0.71 -7.68 7.60
N LEU A 237 -0.16 -8.13 6.68
CA LEU A 237 -0.96 -7.29 5.79
C LEU A 237 -2.48 -7.48 5.97
N VAL A 238 -2.89 -8.28 6.96
CA VAL A 238 -4.29 -8.65 7.20
C VAL A 238 -4.95 -7.73 8.23
N GLY A 239 -4.24 -7.46 9.33
CA GLY A 239 -4.74 -6.64 10.43
C GLY A 239 -5.55 -7.42 11.47
N LEU A 240 -5.25 -8.70 11.69
CA LEU A 240 -5.86 -9.50 12.75
C LEU A 240 -4.84 -9.81 13.84
N PRO A 241 -5.24 -9.80 15.14
CA PRO A 241 -4.37 -10.17 16.24
C PRO A 241 -3.67 -11.52 16.03
N LEU A 242 -4.40 -12.50 15.49
CA LEU A 242 -3.88 -13.83 15.20
C LEU A 242 -2.75 -13.80 14.18
N THR A 243 -2.93 -13.10 13.06
CA THR A 243 -1.90 -13.03 12.00
C THR A 243 -0.68 -12.23 12.44
N MET A 244 -0.86 -11.21 13.29
CA MET A 244 0.24 -10.49 13.92
C MET A 244 1.07 -11.39 14.85
N GLN A 245 0.40 -12.19 15.68
CA GLN A 245 1.07 -13.18 16.53
C GLN A 245 1.83 -14.22 15.70
N GLN A 246 1.20 -14.74 14.64
CA GLN A 246 1.82 -15.72 13.75
C GLN A 246 3.03 -15.14 13.00
N ALA A 247 2.96 -13.88 12.57
CA ALA A 247 4.08 -13.20 11.93
C ALA A 247 5.30 -13.11 12.86
N VAL A 248 5.09 -12.74 14.14
CA VAL A 248 6.15 -12.69 15.14
C VAL A 248 6.68 -14.10 15.46
N GLY A 249 5.79 -15.08 15.65
CA GLY A 249 6.16 -16.47 15.94
C GLY A 249 7.01 -17.13 14.84
N SER A 250 6.81 -16.71 13.58
CA SER A 250 7.52 -17.25 12.41
C SER A 250 8.96 -16.75 12.25
N LEU A 251 9.39 -15.76 13.05
CA LEU A 251 10.68 -15.10 12.87
C LEU A 251 11.87 -16.01 13.24
N ALA A 252 12.92 -15.91 12.46
CA ALA A 252 14.25 -16.39 12.77
C ALA A 252 14.92 -15.53 13.88
N ILE A 253 16.12 -15.94 14.32
CA ILE A 253 17.01 -15.09 15.13
C ILE A 253 17.33 -13.82 14.32
N LYS A 254 17.22 -12.64 14.95
CA LYS A 254 17.34 -11.32 14.30
C LYS A 254 16.26 -11.03 13.24
N GLY A 255 15.16 -11.78 13.25
CA GLY A 255 14.04 -11.57 12.34
C GLY A 255 13.28 -10.26 12.64
N ARG A 256 12.56 -9.77 11.64
CA ARG A 256 11.82 -8.50 11.70
C ARG A 256 10.39 -8.71 11.22
N ALA A 257 9.41 -8.45 12.08
CA ALA A 257 7.98 -8.44 11.71
C ALA A 257 7.54 -7.01 11.42
N ALA A 258 7.15 -6.72 10.18
CA ALA A 258 6.58 -5.45 9.78
C ALA A 258 5.05 -5.55 9.76
N LEU A 259 4.40 -4.80 10.67
CA LEU A 259 2.95 -4.77 10.85
C LEU A 259 2.37 -3.61 10.05
N VAL A 260 1.58 -3.94 9.04
CA VAL A 260 0.92 -3.01 8.10
C VAL A 260 -0.60 -3.05 8.27
N GLY A 261 -1.14 -4.24 8.56
CA GLY A 261 -2.57 -4.46 8.72
C GLY A 261 -3.15 -3.63 9.87
N ILE A 262 -4.32 -3.02 9.66
CA ILE A 262 -4.93 -2.09 10.61
C ILE A 262 -5.86 -2.83 11.57
N THR A 263 -5.58 -2.74 12.87
CA THR A 263 -6.47 -3.20 13.94
C THR A 263 -6.41 -2.26 15.15
N GLN A 264 -7.46 -2.27 15.96
CA GLN A 264 -7.48 -1.62 17.29
C GLN A 264 -7.34 -2.63 18.42
N GLU A 265 -7.27 -3.91 18.09
CA GLU A 265 -7.16 -4.99 19.05
C GLU A 265 -5.69 -5.26 19.40
N SER A 266 -5.45 -5.70 20.64
CA SER A 266 -4.13 -6.15 21.07
C SER A 266 -3.87 -7.59 20.63
N PHE A 267 -2.61 -7.94 20.41
CA PHE A 267 -2.18 -9.31 20.17
C PHE A 267 -1.13 -9.74 21.19
N PRO A 268 -1.12 -11.02 21.61
CA PRO A 268 -0.15 -11.51 22.58
C PRO A 268 1.21 -11.75 21.91
N VAL A 269 2.28 -11.43 22.64
CA VAL A 269 3.65 -11.78 22.29
C VAL A 269 4.30 -12.35 23.56
N ALA A 270 4.94 -13.51 23.44
CA ALA A 270 5.73 -14.07 24.53
C ALA A 270 7.12 -13.42 24.54
N PRO A 271 7.43 -12.48 25.47
CA PRO A 271 8.59 -11.60 25.32
C PRO A 271 9.91 -12.35 25.22
N TYR A 272 10.10 -13.38 26.09
CA TYR A 272 11.38 -14.08 26.15
C TYR A 272 11.64 -14.98 24.94
N PRO A 273 10.77 -15.96 24.58
CA PRO A 273 11.06 -16.87 23.48
C PRO A 273 10.92 -16.23 22.09
N GLU A 274 10.03 -15.25 21.92
CA GLU A 274 9.72 -14.70 20.59
C GLU A 274 10.53 -13.46 20.24
N VAL A 275 10.88 -12.63 21.23
CA VAL A 275 11.57 -11.36 21.02
C VAL A 275 12.96 -11.37 21.60
N ILE A 276 13.12 -11.54 22.93
CA ILE A 276 14.40 -11.36 23.62
C ILE A 276 15.42 -12.43 23.17
N ASN A 277 15.02 -13.70 23.21
CA ASN A 277 15.91 -14.82 22.85
C ASN A 277 16.31 -14.85 21.38
N LYS A 278 15.51 -14.20 20.51
CA LYS A 278 15.79 -14.06 19.09
C LYS A 278 16.42 -12.71 18.73
N GLU A 279 16.43 -11.76 19.66
CA GLU A 279 16.67 -10.34 19.39
C GLU A 279 15.87 -9.86 18.15
N ALA A 280 14.60 -10.29 18.08
CA ALA A 280 13.69 -9.98 17.00
C ALA A 280 13.12 -8.57 17.14
N GLU A 281 12.67 -7.98 16.05
CA GLU A 281 12.06 -6.68 16.01
C GLU A 281 10.60 -6.75 15.55
N ILE A 282 9.75 -5.93 16.18
CA ILE A 282 8.37 -5.68 15.72
C ILE A 282 8.31 -4.22 15.28
N ILE A 283 7.99 -4.00 14.00
CA ILE A 283 8.08 -2.70 13.33
C ILE A 283 6.68 -2.30 12.85
N GLY A 284 6.18 -1.15 13.31
CA GLY A 284 4.97 -0.54 12.74
C GLY A 284 5.28 0.12 11.40
N VAL A 285 4.41 -0.06 10.42
CA VAL A 285 4.54 0.54 9.09
C VAL A 285 3.29 1.36 8.78
N SER A 286 3.48 2.61 8.39
CA SER A 286 2.40 3.54 8.06
C SER A 286 2.59 4.12 6.68
N ASP A 287 1.57 3.97 5.83
CA ASP A 287 1.55 4.56 4.48
C ASP A 287 2.78 4.19 3.62
N HIS A 288 3.37 5.15 2.90
CA HIS A 288 4.59 5.03 2.11
C HIS A 288 5.14 6.42 1.77
N LEU A 289 6.35 6.48 1.21
CA LEU A 289 7.04 7.73 0.92
C LEU A 289 7.01 8.06 -0.58
N ALA A 290 6.86 9.34 -0.90
CA ALA A 290 6.98 9.84 -2.28
C ALA A 290 8.33 9.49 -2.92
N ALA A 291 9.40 9.48 -2.12
CA ALA A 291 10.76 9.14 -2.57
C ALA A 291 10.90 7.69 -3.06
N GLU A 292 10.01 6.78 -2.66
CA GLU A 292 10.04 5.37 -3.06
C GLU A 292 9.34 5.12 -4.40
N LEU A 293 8.46 6.03 -4.83
CA LEU A 293 7.61 5.84 -6.01
C LEU A 293 8.37 5.77 -7.35
N PRO A 294 9.43 6.56 -7.59
CA PRO A 294 10.19 6.44 -8.83
C PRO A 294 10.78 5.04 -9.05
N GLU A 295 11.32 4.40 -8.02
CA GLU A 295 11.83 3.03 -8.10
C GLU A 295 10.71 2.01 -8.31
N LEU A 296 9.59 2.19 -7.61
CA LEU A 296 8.41 1.33 -7.78
C LEU A 296 7.89 1.38 -9.22
N ILE A 297 7.79 2.58 -9.81
CA ILE A 297 7.40 2.78 -11.20
C ILE A 297 8.41 2.13 -12.16
N ALA A 298 9.71 2.19 -11.83
CA ALA A 298 10.74 1.52 -12.61
C ALA A 298 10.59 -0.02 -12.56
N PHE A 299 10.28 -0.60 -11.41
CA PHE A 299 10.00 -2.04 -11.31
C PHE A 299 8.80 -2.46 -12.19
N ALA A 300 7.73 -1.66 -12.21
CA ALA A 300 6.58 -1.93 -13.08
C ALA A 300 6.96 -1.82 -14.57
N ARG A 301 7.70 -0.78 -14.97
CA ARG A 301 8.19 -0.59 -16.33
C ARG A 301 9.11 -1.73 -16.79
N GLU A 302 9.94 -2.26 -15.90
CA GLU A 302 10.87 -3.36 -16.17
C GLU A 302 10.20 -4.75 -16.14
N GLY A 303 8.90 -4.82 -15.85
CA GLY A 303 8.17 -6.08 -15.75
C GLY A 303 8.47 -6.92 -14.50
N LYS A 304 9.19 -6.34 -13.53
CA LYS A 304 9.48 -6.97 -12.22
C LYS A 304 8.26 -6.96 -11.29
N LEU A 305 7.28 -6.14 -11.59
CA LEU A 305 6.00 -6.03 -10.89
C LEU A 305 4.89 -6.06 -11.92
N ASN A 306 4.19 -7.19 -11.99
CA ASN A 306 3.03 -7.40 -12.85
C ASN A 306 1.76 -7.31 -12.02
N LEU A 307 0.90 -6.36 -12.35
CA LEU A 307 -0.38 -6.10 -11.67
C LEU A 307 -1.58 -6.31 -12.62
N ALA A 308 -1.39 -7.08 -13.70
CA ALA A 308 -2.44 -7.42 -14.66
C ALA A 308 -3.41 -8.48 -14.13
#